data_bb7eb434682786d1048352726d470bc3
#
_entry.id   bb7eb434682786d1048352726d470bc3
#
_cell.length_a   1.000
_cell.length_b   1.000
_cell.length_c   1.000
_cell.angle_alpha   90.00
_cell.angle_beta   90.00
_cell.angle_gamma   90.00
#
_symmetry.space_group_name_H-M   'P 1'
#
loop_
_entity.id
_entity.type
_entity.pdbx_description
1 polymer ?
#
loop_
_entity_poly.entity_id
_entity_poly.type
_entity_poly.pdbx_seq_one_letter_code
_entity_poly.pdbx_strand_id
1 'polypeptide(L)'
;MTCAVFTKRYEDPRRAAAAGAHREWLARLECDVRVPALRSAQPHQLVFEHLGHQRPGPTDLDVLAQALGRMHAAAYTGQLHAARLDEPSPGPHGLVIRDFVTPRRDALDRMPLPVAALPAAFYKDANIRNFLLTGEGVAIVDFDDLTLAPFGYDLAKLVISTAMTHGRLDPHEVEQALITYNTHTAQPDVDTACSPEQLRVYAEFHHQLTARYLHRNGYHHAWPDVRPWREPEVAR
;
A
#
# COMPACT_ATOMS: atom_id res chain seq x y z
N MET A 1 -15.54 27.50 -15.27
CA MET A 1 -14.77 27.18 -14.05
C MET A 1 -13.63 26.27 -14.48
N THR A 2 -12.38 26.73 -14.39
CA THR A 2 -11.20 25.89 -14.63
C THR A 2 -11.07 24.90 -13.48
N CYS A 3 -11.36 23.60 -13.70
CA CYS A 3 -11.11 22.58 -12.72
C CYS A 3 -9.61 22.56 -12.40
N ALA A 4 -9.25 22.69 -11.14
CA ALA A 4 -7.86 22.55 -10.69
C ALA A 4 -7.32 21.17 -11.09
N VAL A 5 -6.06 21.10 -11.50
CA VAL A 5 -5.39 19.86 -11.91
C VAL A 5 -4.09 19.68 -11.15
N PHE A 6 -3.70 18.41 -10.97
CA PHE A 6 -2.39 18.02 -10.47
C PHE A 6 -1.58 17.40 -11.62
N THR A 7 -0.37 17.90 -11.82
CA THR A 7 0.52 17.42 -12.91
C THR A 7 1.73 16.70 -12.32
N LYS A 8 1.93 15.46 -12.73
CA LYS A 8 3.12 14.67 -12.39
C LYS A 8 3.99 14.50 -13.64
N ARG A 9 5.28 14.82 -13.53
CA ARG A 9 6.27 14.71 -14.61
C ARG A 9 7.18 13.52 -14.36
N TYR A 10 7.61 12.89 -15.44
CA TYR A 10 8.48 11.71 -15.44
C TYR A 10 9.67 11.95 -16.38
N GLU A 11 10.85 11.52 -15.95
CA GLU A 11 12.04 11.53 -16.80
C GLU A 11 11.96 10.40 -17.84
N ASP A 12 11.46 9.23 -17.44
CA ASP A 12 11.29 8.06 -18.32
C ASP A 12 9.82 7.92 -18.74
N PRO A 13 9.50 7.95 -20.05
CA PRO A 13 8.14 7.78 -20.55
C PRO A 13 7.53 6.41 -20.22
N ARG A 14 8.36 5.38 -20.02
CA ARG A 14 7.89 4.05 -19.61
C ARG A 14 7.30 4.08 -18.20
N ARG A 15 7.89 4.89 -17.32
CA ARG A 15 7.33 5.07 -15.96
C ARG A 15 5.99 5.81 -15.99
N ALA A 16 5.86 6.82 -16.84
CA ALA A 16 4.58 7.51 -17.04
C ALA A 16 3.50 6.53 -17.55
N ALA A 17 3.83 5.73 -18.57
CA ALA A 17 2.92 4.73 -19.11
C ALA A 17 2.53 3.68 -18.07
N ALA A 18 3.48 3.16 -17.29
CA ALA A 18 3.22 2.22 -16.20
C ALA A 18 2.30 2.83 -15.13
N ALA A 19 2.59 4.04 -14.66
CA ALA A 19 1.77 4.72 -13.67
C ALA A 19 0.34 4.99 -14.17
N GLY A 20 0.18 5.31 -15.46
CA GLY A 20 -1.12 5.44 -16.11
C GLY A 20 -1.89 4.11 -16.11
N ALA A 21 -1.24 3.01 -16.47
CA ALA A 21 -1.83 1.67 -16.47
C ALA A 21 -2.19 1.19 -15.04
N HIS A 22 -1.32 1.42 -14.06
CA HIS A 22 -1.59 1.12 -12.65
C HIS A 22 -2.82 1.89 -12.14
N ARG A 23 -2.87 3.20 -12.43
CA ARG A 23 -4.01 4.04 -12.07
C ARG A 23 -5.30 3.51 -12.69
N GLU A 24 -5.26 3.15 -13.97
CA GLU A 24 -6.42 2.64 -14.68
C GLU A 24 -6.93 1.32 -14.10
N TRP A 25 -6.02 0.43 -13.75
CA TRP A 25 -6.34 -0.81 -13.07
C TRP A 25 -7.01 -0.57 -11.72
N LEU A 26 -6.41 0.29 -10.87
CA LEU A 26 -6.96 0.62 -9.56
C LEU A 26 -8.34 1.29 -9.64
N ALA A 27 -8.55 2.15 -10.66
CA ALA A 27 -9.84 2.81 -10.85
C ALA A 27 -10.98 1.89 -11.30
N ARG A 28 -10.65 0.68 -11.73
CA ARG A 28 -11.63 -0.36 -12.12
C ARG A 28 -11.99 -1.30 -10.98
N LEU A 29 -11.28 -1.21 -9.85
CA LEU A 29 -11.67 -1.97 -8.67
C LEU A 29 -13.00 -1.43 -8.16
N GLU A 30 -13.99 -2.31 -8.07
CA GLU A 30 -15.32 -1.97 -7.55
C GLU A 30 -15.25 -1.86 -6.01
N CYS A 31 -14.66 -0.76 -5.54
CA CYS A 31 -14.51 -0.44 -4.13
C CYS A 31 -14.75 1.07 -3.91
N ASP A 32 -15.17 1.45 -2.71
CA ASP A 32 -15.48 2.84 -2.35
C ASP A 32 -14.21 3.68 -2.07
N VAL A 33 -13.13 3.42 -2.80
CA VAL A 33 -11.88 4.17 -2.68
C VAL A 33 -11.68 5.00 -3.94
N ARG A 34 -11.58 6.31 -3.76
CA ARG A 34 -11.46 7.23 -4.88
C ARG A 34 -10.08 7.16 -5.50
N VAL A 35 -10.04 7.08 -6.83
CA VAL A 35 -8.83 7.19 -7.64
C VAL A 35 -8.98 8.42 -8.53
N PRO A 36 -8.11 9.45 -8.46
CA PRO A 36 -8.26 10.68 -9.22
C PRO A 36 -8.34 10.40 -10.72
N ALA A 37 -9.25 11.11 -11.41
CA ALA A 37 -9.43 10.94 -12.85
C ALA A 37 -8.18 11.41 -13.60
N LEU A 38 -7.72 10.60 -14.57
CA LEU A 38 -6.66 10.98 -15.48
C LEU A 38 -7.26 11.88 -16.58
N ARG A 39 -6.86 13.14 -16.62
CA ARG A 39 -7.34 14.16 -17.56
C ARG A 39 -6.56 14.16 -18.88
N SER A 40 -5.26 13.89 -18.79
CA SER A 40 -4.39 13.81 -19.95
C SER A 40 -3.17 12.94 -19.66
N ALA A 41 -2.73 12.18 -20.66
CA ALA A 41 -1.51 11.39 -20.62
C ALA A 41 -0.62 11.78 -21.81
N GLN A 42 0.63 12.10 -21.51
CA GLN A 42 1.69 12.37 -22.47
C GLN A 42 2.92 11.54 -22.10
N PRO A 43 3.89 11.32 -22.98
CA PRO A 43 5.03 10.45 -22.71
C PRO A 43 5.79 10.75 -21.41
N HIS A 44 5.86 12.02 -21.03
CA HIS A 44 6.61 12.47 -19.83
C HIS A 44 5.73 13.13 -18.78
N GLN A 45 4.40 13.08 -18.92
CA GLN A 45 3.50 13.83 -18.05
C GLN A 45 2.13 13.14 -17.94
N LEU A 46 1.66 13.03 -16.71
CA LEU A 46 0.28 12.67 -16.41
C LEU A 46 -0.40 13.85 -15.70
N VAL A 47 -1.60 14.19 -16.16
CA VAL A 47 -2.41 15.26 -15.58
C VAL A 47 -3.65 14.63 -14.97
N PHE A 48 -3.82 14.81 -13.66
CA PHE A 48 -4.94 14.29 -12.89
C PHE A 48 -5.87 15.41 -12.46
N GLU A 49 -7.10 15.08 -12.14
CA GLU A 49 -7.95 16.00 -11.38
C GLU A 49 -7.28 16.32 -10.04
N HIS A 50 -7.43 17.56 -9.59
CA HIS A 50 -7.01 17.94 -8.25
C HIS A 50 -8.15 17.63 -7.28
N LEU A 51 -7.87 16.82 -6.28
CA LEU A 51 -8.81 16.51 -5.21
C LEU A 51 -8.64 17.56 -4.10
N GLY A 52 -9.74 18.26 -3.76
CA GLY A 52 -9.81 19.00 -2.50
C GLY A 52 -9.66 17.98 -1.36
N HIS A 53 -8.67 18.18 -0.49
CA HIS A 53 -8.33 17.14 0.48
C HIS A 53 -7.77 17.68 1.79
N GLN A 54 -7.89 16.86 2.82
CA GLN A 54 -7.12 16.94 4.05
C GLN A 54 -6.09 15.80 4.07
N ARG A 55 -4.90 16.08 4.56
CA ARG A 55 -3.89 15.03 4.77
C ARG A 55 -4.25 14.22 6.01
N PRO A 56 -4.22 12.89 5.91
CA PRO A 56 -4.47 12.03 7.06
C PRO A 56 -3.33 12.10 8.08
N GLY A 57 -3.68 11.86 9.34
CA GLY A 57 -2.78 11.72 10.49
C GLY A 57 -2.89 10.36 11.17
N PRO A 58 -2.24 10.19 12.33
CA PRO A 58 -2.27 8.92 13.07
C PRO A 58 -3.67 8.43 13.42
N THR A 59 -4.58 9.33 13.82
CA THR A 59 -5.96 9.02 14.19
C THR A 59 -6.84 8.54 13.03
N ASP A 60 -6.37 8.66 11.80
CA ASP A 60 -7.08 8.21 10.60
C ASP A 60 -6.68 6.80 10.16
N LEU A 61 -5.81 6.12 10.93
CA LEU A 61 -5.24 4.82 10.56
C LEU A 61 -6.33 3.77 10.27
N ASP A 62 -7.40 3.77 11.05
CA ASP A 62 -8.52 2.84 10.92
C ASP A 62 -9.26 3.02 9.57
N VAL A 63 -9.63 4.24 9.22
CA VAL A 63 -10.32 4.52 7.95
C VAL A 63 -9.43 4.26 6.73
N LEU A 64 -8.12 4.44 6.85
CA LEU A 64 -7.16 4.09 5.79
C LEU A 64 -7.00 2.58 5.68
N ALA A 65 -6.98 1.85 6.79
CA ALA A 65 -6.95 0.39 6.81
C ALA A 65 -8.23 -0.21 6.18
N GLN A 66 -9.39 0.38 6.45
CA GLN A 66 -10.65 0.04 5.79
C GLN A 66 -10.54 0.21 4.26
N ALA A 67 -10.04 1.34 3.80
CA ALA A 67 -9.87 1.61 2.38
C ALA A 67 -8.94 0.58 1.71
N LEU A 68 -7.79 0.28 2.34
CA LEU A 68 -6.87 -0.77 1.86
C LEU A 68 -7.54 -2.14 1.81
N GLY A 69 -8.26 -2.53 2.87
CA GLY A 69 -8.95 -3.81 2.94
C GLY A 69 -9.96 -3.97 1.80
N ARG A 70 -10.78 -2.96 1.54
CA ARG A 70 -11.74 -2.95 0.42
C ARG A 70 -11.07 -3.08 -0.94
N MET A 71 -9.97 -2.35 -1.17
CA MET A 71 -9.22 -2.43 -2.42
C MET A 71 -8.61 -3.81 -2.64
N HIS A 72 -8.01 -4.39 -1.59
CA HIS A 72 -7.41 -5.72 -1.68
C HIS A 72 -8.46 -6.80 -1.89
N ALA A 73 -9.61 -6.73 -1.21
CA ALA A 73 -10.72 -7.65 -1.42
C ALA A 73 -11.27 -7.57 -2.84
N ALA A 74 -11.50 -6.36 -3.37
CA ALA A 74 -11.99 -6.16 -4.73
C ALA A 74 -10.99 -6.67 -5.78
N ALA A 75 -9.69 -6.42 -5.58
CA ALA A 75 -8.65 -6.93 -6.47
C ALA A 75 -8.55 -8.46 -6.43
N TYR A 76 -8.62 -9.05 -5.24
CA TYR A 76 -8.61 -10.50 -5.08
C TYR A 76 -9.79 -11.16 -5.79
N THR A 77 -11.00 -10.73 -5.46
CA THR A 77 -12.23 -11.29 -6.04
C THR A 77 -12.30 -11.11 -7.56
N GLY A 78 -11.89 -9.93 -8.04
CA GLY A 78 -11.96 -9.61 -9.48
C GLY A 78 -10.88 -10.26 -10.33
N GLN A 79 -9.65 -10.40 -9.83
CA GLN A 79 -8.52 -10.75 -10.69
C GLN A 79 -7.40 -11.57 -10.02
N LEU A 80 -7.14 -11.40 -8.71
CA LEU A 80 -5.93 -11.94 -8.08
C LEU A 80 -6.14 -13.28 -7.36
N HIS A 81 -7.36 -13.86 -7.38
CA HIS A 81 -7.67 -15.08 -6.64
C HIS A 81 -6.83 -16.30 -7.07
N ALA A 82 -6.34 -16.32 -8.32
CA ALA A 82 -5.45 -17.36 -8.84
C ALA A 82 -3.98 -16.90 -8.96
N ALA A 83 -3.67 -15.66 -8.54
CA ALA A 83 -2.31 -15.13 -8.66
C ALA A 83 -1.37 -15.78 -7.63
N ARG A 84 -0.11 -15.95 -8.03
CA ARG A 84 0.97 -16.47 -7.18
C ARG A 84 1.94 -15.35 -6.87
N LEU A 85 2.46 -15.33 -5.65
CA LEU A 85 3.38 -14.26 -5.20
C LEU A 85 4.79 -14.36 -5.81
N ASP A 86 5.15 -15.48 -6.40
CA ASP A 86 6.43 -15.75 -7.04
C ASP A 86 6.40 -15.65 -8.58
N GLU A 87 5.25 -15.34 -9.17
CA GLU A 87 5.06 -15.19 -10.61
C GLU A 87 4.33 -13.89 -10.95
N PRO A 88 4.69 -13.20 -12.05
CA PRO A 88 3.93 -12.05 -12.52
C PRO A 88 2.48 -12.44 -12.88
N SER A 89 1.52 -11.59 -12.54
CA SER A 89 0.11 -11.80 -12.86
C SER A 89 -0.33 -10.91 -14.03
N PRO A 90 -1.03 -11.46 -15.04
CA PRO A 90 -1.58 -10.65 -16.11
C PRO A 90 -2.75 -9.80 -15.60
N GLY A 91 -2.77 -8.55 -16.01
CA GLY A 91 -3.86 -7.61 -15.80
C GLY A 91 -4.52 -7.20 -17.13
N PRO A 92 -5.56 -6.37 -17.10
CA PRO A 92 -6.25 -5.91 -18.31
C PRO A 92 -5.33 -5.04 -19.18
N HIS A 93 -5.64 -5.01 -20.49
CA HIS A 93 -4.94 -4.16 -21.47
C HIS A 93 -3.41 -4.34 -21.54
N GLY A 94 -2.91 -5.55 -21.27
CA GLY A 94 -1.49 -5.86 -21.32
C GLY A 94 -0.71 -5.40 -20.09
N LEU A 95 -1.38 -4.92 -19.02
CA LEU A 95 -0.74 -4.71 -17.74
C LEU A 95 -0.17 -6.03 -17.21
N VAL A 96 1.05 -5.98 -16.72
CA VAL A 96 1.66 -7.09 -15.98
C VAL A 96 1.94 -6.60 -14.57
N ILE A 97 1.25 -7.18 -13.59
CA ILE A 97 1.53 -6.93 -12.17
C ILE A 97 2.71 -7.82 -11.78
N ARG A 98 3.83 -7.21 -11.44
CA ARG A 98 5.06 -7.91 -11.08
C ARG A 98 4.87 -8.75 -9.83
N ASP A 99 5.57 -9.86 -9.75
CA ASP A 99 5.60 -10.74 -8.59
C ASP A 99 6.16 -10.02 -7.34
N PHE A 100 5.91 -10.63 -6.18
CA PHE A 100 6.41 -10.12 -4.90
C PHE A 100 7.89 -10.45 -4.68
N VAL A 101 8.33 -11.64 -5.10
CA VAL A 101 9.63 -12.23 -4.74
C VAL A 101 10.78 -11.59 -5.49
N THR A 102 10.70 -11.52 -6.82
CA THR A 102 11.81 -11.07 -7.67
C THR A 102 12.39 -9.71 -7.27
N PRO A 103 11.59 -8.65 -7.08
CA PRO A 103 12.11 -7.33 -6.71
C PRO A 103 12.60 -7.23 -5.26
N ARG A 104 12.38 -8.27 -4.44
CA ARG A 104 12.71 -8.30 -3.01
C ARG A 104 13.64 -9.43 -2.62
N ARG A 105 14.19 -10.17 -3.56
CA ARG A 105 14.99 -11.38 -3.34
C ARG A 105 16.08 -11.18 -2.28
N ASP A 106 16.96 -10.20 -2.45
CA ASP A 106 18.05 -9.94 -1.52
C ASP A 106 17.58 -9.62 -0.09
N ALA A 107 16.42 -9.03 0.05
CA ALA A 107 15.83 -8.72 1.35
C ALA A 107 15.14 -9.95 1.95
N LEU A 108 14.51 -10.79 1.14
CA LEU A 108 13.90 -12.05 1.54
C LEU A 108 14.95 -13.05 1.99
N ASP A 109 16.13 -13.08 1.36
CA ASP A 109 17.26 -13.95 1.77
C ASP A 109 17.77 -13.61 3.18
N ARG A 110 17.63 -12.35 3.59
CA ARG A 110 18.01 -11.90 4.94
C ARG A 110 16.88 -12.03 5.97
N MET A 111 15.66 -11.97 5.55
CA MET A 111 14.46 -12.07 6.39
C MET A 111 13.40 -12.87 5.62
N PRO A 112 13.51 -14.21 5.61
CA PRO A 112 12.60 -15.07 4.86
C PRO A 112 11.15 -14.91 5.38
N LEU A 113 10.23 -14.75 4.43
CA LEU A 113 8.80 -14.71 4.68
C LEU A 113 8.16 -15.94 4.05
N PRO A 114 7.18 -16.58 4.69
CA PRO A 114 6.48 -17.73 4.15
C PRO A 114 5.48 -17.32 3.07
N VAL A 115 5.98 -16.92 1.89
CA VAL A 115 5.13 -16.36 0.82
C VAL A 115 4.50 -17.40 -0.11
N ALA A 116 5.08 -18.62 -0.20
CA ALA A 116 4.75 -19.58 -1.26
C ALA A 116 3.30 -20.10 -1.24
N ALA A 117 2.62 -20.05 -0.11
CA ALA A 117 1.25 -20.53 0.05
C ALA A 117 0.25 -19.42 0.44
N LEU A 118 0.67 -18.18 0.46
CA LEU A 118 -0.19 -17.08 0.86
C LEU A 118 -1.04 -16.59 -0.31
N PRO A 119 -2.32 -16.21 -0.08
CA PRO A 119 -3.13 -15.57 -1.09
C PRO A 119 -2.55 -14.22 -1.49
N ALA A 120 -2.70 -13.87 -2.77
CA ALA A 120 -2.12 -12.66 -3.33
C ALA A 120 -3.09 -11.48 -3.23
N ALA A 121 -2.65 -10.41 -2.60
CA ALA A 121 -3.13 -9.05 -2.78
C ALA A 121 -2.14 -8.27 -3.65
N PHE A 122 -2.13 -6.96 -3.53
CA PHE A 122 -1.13 -6.12 -4.20
C PHE A 122 -0.44 -5.17 -3.22
N TYR A 123 0.69 -4.63 -3.64
CA TYR A 123 1.43 -3.56 -2.99
C TYR A 123 1.49 -2.35 -3.93
N LYS A 124 1.08 -1.20 -3.42
CA LYS A 124 1.06 0.07 -4.16
C LYS A 124 1.85 1.19 -3.47
N ASP A 125 2.68 0.86 -2.49
CA ASP A 125 3.33 1.81 -1.58
C ASP A 125 2.32 2.61 -0.74
N ALA A 126 1.63 1.92 0.17
CA ALA A 126 0.67 2.53 1.11
C ALA A 126 1.36 3.44 2.14
N ASN A 127 2.13 4.42 1.65
CA ASN A 127 2.65 5.50 2.46
C ASN A 127 1.48 6.40 2.88
N ILE A 128 1.42 6.84 4.14
CA ILE A 128 0.33 7.72 4.62
C ILE A 128 0.15 8.95 3.72
N ARG A 129 1.21 9.46 3.11
CA ARG A 129 1.16 10.62 2.21
C ARG A 129 0.51 10.34 0.84
N ASN A 130 0.32 9.05 0.52
CA ASN A 130 -0.35 8.60 -0.69
C ASN A 130 -1.86 8.44 -0.50
N PHE A 131 -2.38 8.82 0.68
CA PHE A 131 -3.80 8.89 1.00
C PHE A 131 -4.25 10.34 1.19
N LEU A 132 -5.48 10.59 0.82
CA LEU A 132 -6.14 11.89 0.99
C LEU A 132 -7.53 11.65 1.58
N LEU A 133 -7.92 12.47 2.55
CA LEU A 133 -9.29 12.50 3.06
C LEU A 133 -10.05 13.57 2.27
N THR A 134 -11.10 13.17 1.59
CA THR A 134 -11.96 14.04 0.78
C THR A 134 -13.37 14.09 1.33
N GLY A 135 -14.18 15.02 0.86
CA GLY A 135 -15.62 15.03 1.22
C GLY A 135 -16.41 13.80 0.75
N GLU A 136 -15.81 12.97 -0.12
CA GLU A 136 -16.40 11.73 -0.66
C GLU A 136 -15.75 10.47 -0.10
N GLY A 137 -14.88 10.57 0.90
CA GLY A 137 -14.16 9.46 1.53
C GLY A 137 -12.66 9.47 1.25
N VAL A 138 -12.04 8.29 1.38
CA VAL A 138 -10.60 8.12 1.15
C VAL A 138 -10.29 8.09 -0.34
N ALA A 139 -9.28 8.85 -0.73
CA ALA A 139 -8.69 8.77 -2.06
C ALA A 139 -7.23 8.31 -1.97
N ILE A 140 -6.77 7.59 -3.01
CA ILE A 140 -5.37 7.19 -3.16
C ILE A 140 -4.72 7.95 -4.31
N VAL A 141 -3.44 8.27 -4.12
CA VAL A 141 -2.60 8.94 -5.13
C VAL A 141 -1.25 8.25 -5.22
N ASP A 142 -0.45 8.65 -6.19
CA ASP A 142 0.86 8.07 -6.51
C ASP A 142 0.76 6.62 -7.03
N PHE A 143 0.90 6.45 -8.33
CA PHE A 143 0.67 5.17 -9.03
C PHE A 143 1.96 4.57 -9.61
N ASP A 144 3.13 4.99 -9.12
CA ASP A 144 4.42 4.56 -9.67
C ASP A 144 4.73 3.10 -9.37
N ASP A 145 4.30 2.61 -8.22
CA ASP A 145 4.56 1.24 -7.79
C ASP A 145 3.28 0.39 -7.77
N LEU A 146 3.38 -0.79 -8.39
CA LEU A 146 2.38 -1.84 -8.29
C LEU A 146 3.09 -3.19 -8.43
N THR A 147 2.96 -4.04 -7.41
CA THR A 147 3.42 -5.43 -7.43
C THR A 147 2.41 -6.31 -6.72
N LEU A 148 2.45 -7.62 -6.94
CA LEU A 148 1.78 -8.54 -6.02
C LEU A 148 2.38 -8.41 -4.63
N ALA A 149 1.59 -8.74 -3.60
CA ALA A 149 2.03 -8.80 -2.22
C ALA A 149 1.09 -9.70 -1.40
N PRO A 150 1.53 -10.28 -0.27
CA PRO A 150 0.61 -10.95 0.64
C PRO A 150 -0.33 -9.93 1.31
N PHE A 151 -1.51 -10.39 1.73
CA PHE A 151 -2.43 -9.57 2.52
C PHE A 151 -1.74 -9.05 3.79
N GLY A 152 -2.04 -7.81 4.19
CA GLY A 152 -1.42 -7.14 5.33
C GLY A 152 -0.07 -6.45 5.02
N TYR A 153 0.58 -6.76 3.90
CA TYR A 153 1.88 -6.15 3.57
C TYR A 153 1.79 -4.63 3.35
N ASP A 154 0.78 -4.17 2.63
CA ASP A 154 0.56 -2.72 2.43
C ASP A 154 0.04 -2.03 3.71
N LEU A 155 -0.73 -2.74 4.56
CA LEU A 155 -1.10 -2.24 5.88
C LEU A 155 0.14 -2.02 6.77
N ALA A 156 1.10 -2.94 6.75
CA ALA A 156 2.37 -2.77 7.46
C ALA A 156 3.15 -1.55 6.95
N LYS A 157 3.11 -1.29 5.64
CA LYS A 157 3.68 -0.06 5.07
C LYS A 157 2.98 1.19 5.56
N LEU A 158 1.66 1.16 5.66
CA LEU A 158 0.88 2.28 6.22
C LEU A 158 1.29 2.54 7.67
N VAL A 159 1.34 1.51 8.52
CA VAL A 159 1.74 1.62 9.93
C VAL A 159 3.15 2.21 10.06
N ILE A 160 4.13 1.64 9.36
CA ILE A 160 5.53 2.13 9.46
C ILE A 160 5.67 3.56 8.93
N SER A 161 5.02 3.89 7.82
CA SER A 161 5.10 5.24 7.25
C SER A 161 4.44 6.29 8.16
N THR A 162 3.35 5.93 8.80
CA THR A 162 2.66 6.81 9.77
C THR A 162 3.53 7.03 11.00
N ALA A 163 4.07 5.96 11.58
CA ALA A 163 4.94 6.06 12.76
C ALA A 163 6.24 6.84 12.47
N MET A 164 6.89 6.57 11.35
CA MET A 164 8.11 7.29 10.97
C MET A 164 7.86 8.77 10.62
N THR A 165 6.65 9.12 10.24
CA THR A 165 6.27 10.51 9.93
C THR A 165 5.84 11.28 11.17
N HIS A 166 5.04 10.68 12.05
CA HIS A 166 4.34 11.37 13.15
C HIS A 166 4.84 11.00 14.56
N GLY A 167 5.66 9.98 14.68
CA GLY A 167 6.09 9.41 15.97
C GLY A 167 5.34 8.13 16.33
N ARG A 168 5.57 7.64 17.54
CA ARG A 168 5.01 6.37 18.01
C ARG A 168 3.48 6.39 18.00
N LEU A 169 2.89 5.40 17.33
CA LEU A 169 1.45 5.17 17.33
C LEU A 169 1.01 4.48 18.62
N ASP A 170 -0.26 4.69 18.99
CA ASP A 170 -0.88 3.90 20.04
C ASP A 170 -1.03 2.44 19.55
N PRO A 171 -0.53 1.46 20.31
CA PRO A 171 -0.70 0.04 19.96
C PRO A 171 -2.16 -0.36 19.71
N HIS A 172 -3.11 0.22 20.46
CA HIS A 172 -4.54 -0.05 20.28
C HIS A 172 -5.06 0.47 18.94
N GLU A 173 -4.60 1.64 18.47
CA GLU A 173 -4.97 2.14 17.13
C GLU A 173 -4.45 1.22 16.02
N VAL A 174 -3.25 0.66 16.18
CA VAL A 174 -2.69 -0.30 15.21
C VAL A 174 -3.45 -1.62 15.24
N GLU A 175 -3.83 -2.12 16.42
CA GLU A 175 -4.64 -3.32 16.57
C GLU A 175 -6.02 -3.13 15.94
N GLN A 176 -6.68 -2.00 16.20
CA GLN A 176 -7.96 -1.66 15.60
C GLN A 176 -7.88 -1.60 14.08
N ALA A 177 -6.87 -0.94 13.53
CA ALA A 177 -6.63 -0.88 12.09
C ALA A 177 -6.44 -2.28 11.47
N LEU A 178 -5.75 -3.19 12.17
CA LEU A 178 -5.58 -4.58 11.72
C LEU A 178 -6.92 -5.33 11.73
N ILE A 179 -7.74 -5.17 12.77
CA ILE A 179 -9.08 -5.77 12.86
C ILE A 179 -9.95 -5.26 11.72
N THR A 180 -9.98 -3.96 11.51
CA THR A 180 -10.76 -3.32 10.44
C THR A 180 -10.30 -3.81 9.06
N TYR A 181 -8.99 -3.85 8.81
CA TYR A 181 -8.44 -4.38 7.57
C TYR A 181 -8.90 -5.82 7.33
N ASN A 182 -8.72 -6.71 8.30
CA ASN A 182 -9.08 -8.12 8.21
C ASN A 182 -10.59 -8.32 7.98
N THR A 183 -11.43 -7.50 8.62
CA THR A 183 -12.88 -7.52 8.41
C THR A 183 -13.23 -7.24 6.95
N HIS A 184 -12.54 -6.32 6.31
CA HIS A 184 -12.80 -5.93 4.91
C HIS A 184 -12.12 -6.82 3.88
N THR A 185 -11.07 -7.58 4.26
CA THR A 185 -10.41 -8.54 3.35
C THR A 185 -10.99 -9.94 3.44
N ALA A 186 -11.86 -10.24 4.41
CA ALA A 186 -12.40 -11.57 4.61
C ALA A 186 -13.02 -12.18 3.34
N GLN A 187 -12.65 -13.41 3.03
CA GLN A 187 -13.17 -14.19 1.90
C GLN A 187 -13.75 -15.51 2.43
N PRO A 188 -14.82 -16.05 1.80
CA PRO A 188 -15.50 -17.26 2.32
C PRO A 188 -14.61 -18.50 2.37
N ASP A 189 -13.74 -18.68 1.36
CA ASP A 189 -13.04 -19.94 1.13
C ASP A 189 -11.51 -19.84 1.27
N VAL A 190 -10.99 -18.67 1.65
CA VAL A 190 -9.54 -18.43 1.74
C VAL A 190 -9.23 -17.59 2.97
N ASP A 191 -8.20 -18.00 3.70
CA ASP A 191 -7.67 -17.20 4.81
C ASP A 191 -6.84 -16.04 4.28
N THR A 192 -7.47 -14.86 4.22
CA THR A 192 -6.86 -13.59 3.84
C THR A 192 -6.46 -12.74 5.05
N ALA A 193 -6.68 -13.25 6.27
CA ALA A 193 -6.37 -12.51 7.47
C ALA A 193 -4.85 -12.35 7.67
N CYS A 194 -4.45 -11.15 8.05
CA CYS A 194 -3.10 -10.87 8.51
C CYS A 194 -3.07 -10.99 10.03
N SER A 195 -2.24 -11.87 10.58
CA SER A 195 -2.06 -11.96 12.02
C SER A 195 -1.23 -10.77 12.56
N PRO A 196 -1.32 -10.46 13.88
CA PRO A 196 -0.46 -9.46 14.50
C PRO A 196 1.04 -9.75 14.34
N GLU A 197 1.41 -11.02 14.32
CA GLU A 197 2.79 -11.44 14.10
C GLU A 197 3.24 -11.20 12.65
N GLN A 198 2.42 -11.55 11.68
CA GLN A 198 2.68 -11.25 10.27
C GLN A 198 2.81 -9.75 10.04
N LEU A 199 1.92 -8.93 10.62
CA LEU A 199 2.00 -7.47 10.50
C LEU A 199 3.35 -6.95 11.01
N ARG A 200 3.83 -7.46 12.16
CA ARG A 200 5.14 -7.10 12.71
C ARG A 200 6.28 -7.49 11.79
N VAL A 201 6.27 -8.72 11.29
CA VAL A 201 7.29 -9.21 10.34
C VAL A 201 7.30 -8.36 9.07
N TYR A 202 6.15 -8.03 8.51
CA TYR A 202 6.06 -7.18 7.32
C TYR A 202 6.55 -5.75 7.59
N ALA A 203 6.28 -5.20 8.76
CA ALA A 203 6.78 -3.87 9.13
C ALA A 203 8.32 -3.86 9.26
N GLU A 204 8.92 -4.88 9.90
CA GLU A 204 10.38 -5.00 9.96
C GLU A 204 10.99 -5.19 8.57
N PHE A 205 10.33 -5.93 7.69
CA PHE A 205 10.75 -6.07 6.31
C PHE A 205 10.71 -4.74 5.55
N HIS A 206 9.62 -3.98 5.70
CA HIS A 206 9.53 -2.63 5.15
C HIS A 206 10.60 -1.71 5.72
N HIS A 207 10.93 -1.81 7.01
CA HIS A 207 12.00 -1.02 7.61
C HIS A 207 13.34 -1.25 6.91
N GLN A 208 13.72 -2.48 6.63
CA GLN A 208 14.96 -2.78 5.89
C GLN A 208 15.01 -2.08 4.53
N LEU A 209 13.87 -1.99 3.84
CA LEU A 209 13.76 -1.35 2.53
C LEU A 209 13.71 0.19 2.62
N THR A 210 13.25 0.75 3.74
CA THR A 210 12.97 2.18 3.89
C THR A 210 13.93 2.92 4.80
N ALA A 211 14.79 2.25 5.56
CA ALA A 211 15.74 2.89 6.50
C ALA A 211 16.60 3.99 5.86
N ARG A 212 16.97 3.84 4.59
CA ARG A 212 17.72 4.83 3.80
C ARG A 212 17.01 6.16 3.59
N TYR A 213 15.71 6.22 3.84
CA TYR A 213 14.89 7.43 3.64
C TYR A 213 14.67 8.23 4.93
N LEU A 214 15.27 7.83 6.05
CA LEU A 214 15.23 8.61 7.31
C LEU A 214 15.72 10.04 7.05
N HIS A 215 15.00 11.00 7.61
CA HIS A 215 15.17 12.44 7.35
C HIS A 215 14.97 12.88 5.89
N ARG A 216 14.39 12.00 5.08
CA ARG A 216 14.00 12.28 3.69
C ARG A 216 12.55 11.88 3.48
N ASN A 217 11.92 12.44 2.46
CA ASN A 217 10.57 12.06 2.07
C ASN A 217 9.55 12.10 3.24
N GLY A 218 9.72 13.03 4.22
CA GLY A 218 8.80 13.20 5.34
C GLY A 218 8.94 12.19 6.48
N TYR A 219 9.96 11.34 6.48
CA TYR A 219 10.29 10.48 7.63
C TYR A 219 11.17 11.23 8.62
N HIS A 220 10.65 11.49 9.82
CA HIS A 220 11.31 12.27 10.88
C HIS A 220 11.82 11.40 12.01
N HIS A 221 11.25 10.21 12.20
CA HIS A 221 11.54 9.31 13.30
C HIS A 221 12.12 7.99 12.80
N ALA A 222 13.15 7.47 13.46
CA ALA A 222 13.68 6.15 13.15
C ALA A 222 12.71 5.06 13.62
N TRP A 223 12.46 4.05 12.79
CA TRP A 223 11.51 3.00 13.11
C TRP A 223 11.77 2.29 14.45
N PRO A 224 13.02 1.92 14.82
CA PRO A 224 13.28 1.30 16.11
C PRO A 224 12.80 2.13 17.32
N ASP A 225 12.77 3.47 17.20
CA ASP A 225 12.37 4.36 18.27
C ASP A 225 10.85 4.54 18.39
N VAL A 226 10.13 4.28 17.29
CA VAL A 226 8.69 4.55 17.16
C VAL A 226 7.83 3.31 16.90
N ARG A 227 8.41 2.10 17.02
CA ARG A 227 7.63 0.85 16.94
C ARG A 227 6.43 0.91 17.89
N PRO A 228 5.20 0.63 17.40
CA PRO A 228 4.00 0.67 18.25
C PRO A 228 3.91 -0.53 19.22
N TRP A 229 4.66 -1.60 18.97
CA TRP A 229 4.77 -2.77 19.85
C TRP A 229 6.10 -2.81 20.58
N ARG A 230 6.12 -3.42 21.76
CA ARG A 230 7.37 -3.71 22.48
C ARG A 230 8.06 -4.90 21.83
N GLU A 231 9.38 -4.87 21.80
CA GLU A 231 10.13 -6.09 21.51
C GLU A 231 9.82 -7.12 22.61
N PRO A 232 9.66 -8.43 22.26
CA PRO A 232 9.60 -9.44 23.28
C PRO A 232 10.87 -9.31 24.13
N GLU A 233 10.70 -9.23 25.45
CA GLU A 233 11.86 -9.28 26.36
C GLU A 233 12.59 -10.60 26.07
N VAL A 234 13.78 -10.49 25.50
CA VAL A 234 14.66 -11.64 25.37
C VAL A 234 15.01 -12.05 26.79
N ALA A 235 14.39 -13.13 27.26
CA ALA A 235 14.75 -13.73 28.54
C ALA A 235 16.27 -13.99 28.51
N ARG A 236 17.01 -13.24 29.34
CA ARG A 236 18.45 -13.39 29.53
C ARG A 236 18.74 -14.64 30.33
#